data_1f9f7459f4e9be70af66a45108669e92
#
_entry.id   1f9f7459f4e9be70af66a45108669e92
#
_cell.length_a   1.000
_cell.length_b   1.000
_cell.length_c   1.000
_cell.angle_alpha   90.00
_cell.angle_beta   90.00
_cell.angle_gamma   90.00
#
_symmetry.space_group_name_H-M   'P 1'
#
loop_
_entity.id
_entity.type
_entity.pdbx_description
1 polymer ?
#
loop_
_entity_poly.entity_id
_entity_poly.type
_entity_poly.pdbx_seq_one_letter_code
_entity_poly.pdbx_strand_id
1 'polypeptide(L)'
;MNLKKISLVLVFFLAFFLVGCTQKASDPKVDNWDKYQQQGSITIGFDNTFVPMGFEEKNGQYVGFDIDLAQAVSEKLGFKVQFQPIDWDMKETELQNGTIDAIWNGYSATDERREKVAFTIPYMENQQVLVSKKSQNIQSVSDMKNKILGAQAGSSGYLDFEAQPELLKNIVKDQKANQYQSFNEALIDLQNDRIDALLI
;
A
#
# COMPACT_ATOMS: atom_id res chain seq x y z
N MET A 1 -24.27 0.09 54.03
CA MET A 1 -23.41 0.78 53.04
C MET A 1 -24.37 1.46 52.05
N ASN A 2 -24.45 2.79 52.02
CA ASN A 2 -25.53 3.54 51.33
C ASN A 2 -25.42 3.42 49.80
N LEU A 3 -26.50 2.99 49.13
CA LEU A 3 -26.59 2.88 47.66
C LEU A 3 -26.11 4.12 46.91
N LYS A 4 -26.30 5.33 47.46
CA LYS A 4 -25.83 6.60 46.90
C LYS A 4 -24.28 6.72 46.82
N LYS A 5 -23.54 6.09 47.73
CA LYS A 5 -22.05 6.07 47.71
C LYS A 5 -21.50 5.06 46.70
N ILE A 6 -22.22 3.96 46.45
CA ILE A 6 -21.86 2.96 45.43
C ILE A 6 -22.08 3.53 44.03
N SER A 7 -23.18 4.28 43.83
CA SER A 7 -23.45 4.93 42.53
C SER A 7 -22.40 5.98 42.16
N LEU A 8 -21.91 6.75 43.15
CA LEU A 8 -20.89 7.78 42.89
C LEU A 8 -19.51 7.18 42.53
N VAL A 9 -19.14 6.04 43.15
CA VAL A 9 -17.88 5.33 42.85
C VAL A 9 -17.96 4.66 41.48
N LEU A 10 -19.12 4.13 41.08
CA LEU A 10 -19.29 3.52 39.75
C LEU A 10 -19.23 4.55 38.63
N VAL A 11 -19.76 5.76 38.84
CA VAL A 11 -19.66 6.86 37.86
C VAL A 11 -18.22 7.37 37.73
N PHE A 12 -17.45 7.40 38.81
CA PHE A 12 -16.04 7.79 38.78
C PHE A 12 -15.17 6.73 38.06
N PHE A 13 -15.50 5.44 38.18
CA PHE A 13 -14.79 4.37 37.47
C PHE A 13 -15.12 4.33 35.97
N LEU A 14 -16.36 4.68 35.58
CA LEU A 14 -16.74 4.77 34.16
C LEU A 14 -16.08 5.96 33.43
N ALA A 15 -15.79 7.06 34.14
CA ALA A 15 -15.14 8.24 33.57
C ALA A 15 -13.65 8.03 33.26
N PHE A 16 -12.99 7.05 33.88
CA PHE A 16 -11.58 6.74 33.65
C PHE A 16 -11.32 5.89 32.40
N PHE A 17 -12.36 5.25 31.83
CA PHE A 17 -12.23 4.44 30.61
C PHE A 17 -12.41 5.24 29.31
N LEU A 18 -12.68 6.54 29.36
CA LEU A 18 -12.88 7.38 28.18
C LEU A 18 -11.64 8.21 27.80
N VAL A 19 -10.48 7.98 28.40
CA VAL A 19 -9.22 8.46 27.87
C VAL A 19 -8.80 7.48 26.73
N GLY A 20 -9.60 7.44 25.68
CA GLY A 20 -9.17 6.86 24.42
C GLY A 20 -7.95 7.64 23.95
N CYS A 21 -6.83 6.98 23.76
CA CYS A 21 -5.70 7.52 23.02
C CYS A 21 -6.23 7.94 21.64
N THR A 22 -6.58 9.20 21.46
CA THR A 22 -6.72 9.79 20.13
C THR A 22 -5.30 9.86 19.60
N GLN A 23 -4.89 8.81 18.91
CA GLN A 23 -3.65 8.82 18.15
C GLN A 23 -3.83 9.89 17.08
N LYS A 24 -3.12 10.99 17.26
CA LYS A 24 -3.20 12.12 16.34
C LYS A 24 -2.55 11.65 15.03
N ALA A 25 -3.30 11.70 13.93
CA ALA A 25 -2.75 11.42 12.61
C ALA A 25 -1.46 12.22 12.40
N SER A 26 -0.43 11.59 11.83
CA SER A 26 0.84 12.25 11.58
C SER A 26 0.65 13.33 10.51
N ASP A 27 1.14 14.55 10.77
CA ASP A 27 1.18 15.60 9.76
C ASP A 27 2.34 15.32 8.81
N PRO A 28 2.11 15.14 7.48
CA PRO A 28 3.17 14.84 6.52
C PRO A 28 4.22 15.95 6.36
N LYS A 29 3.98 17.13 6.94
CA LYS A 29 4.92 18.27 6.93
C LYS A 29 5.82 18.32 8.15
N VAL A 30 5.62 17.46 9.14
CA VAL A 30 6.44 17.42 10.34
C VAL A 30 7.65 16.52 10.11
N ASP A 31 8.84 17.08 10.29
CA ASP A 31 10.07 16.29 10.29
C ASP A 31 10.17 15.50 11.61
N ASN A 32 10.11 14.17 11.47
CA ASN A 32 10.21 13.24 12.60
C ASN A 32 11.59 12.57 12.70
N TRP A 33 12.61 13.07 11.99
CA TRP A 33 13.93 12.43 11.94
C TRP A 33 14.56 12.24 13.31
N ASP A 34 14.53 13.27 14.17
CA ASP A 34 15.06 13.18 15.53
C ASP A 34 14.39 12.10 16.38
N LYS A 35 13.08 11.90 16.19
CA LYS A 35 12.32 10.81 16.83
C LYS A 35 12.86 9.44 16.39
N TYR A 36 13.07 9.25 15.10
CA TYR A 36 13.55 7.97 14.56
C TYR A 36 15.00 7.70 14.95
N GLN A 37 15.85 8.72 15.00
CA GLN A 37 17.21 8.60 15.53
C GLN A 37 17.23 8.15 17.00
N GLN A 38 16.38 8.70 17.83
CA GLN A 38 16.27 8.30 19.25
C GLN A 38 15.67 6.89 19.40
N GLN A 39 14.71 6.53 18.57
CA GLN A 39 14.10 5.21 18.54
C GLN A 39 15.07 4.14 18.03
N GLY A 40 16.02 4.51 17.17
CA GLY A 40 17.03 3.64 16.60
C GLY A 40 16.49 2.62 15.60
N SER A 41 15.23 2.75 15.18
CA SER A 41 14.58 1.87 14.20
C SER A 41 13.46 2.57 13.44
N ILE A 42 13.18 2.09 12.21
CA ILE A 42 12.09 2.52 11.34
C ILE A 42 11.32 1.28 10.88
N THR A 43 9.99 1.33 10.97
CA THR A 43 9.09 0.30 10.44
C THR A 43 8.67 0.67 9.02
N ILE A 44 9.00 -0.19 8.05
CA ILE A 44 8.67 0.00 6.63
C ILE A 44 7.49 -0.90 6.27
N GLY A 45 6.39 -0.28 5.81
CA GLY A 45 5.25 -0.99 5.24
C GLY A 45 5.47 -1.32 3.77
N PHE A 46 5.16 -2.54 3.36
CA PHE A 46 5.32 -3.01 2.01
C PHE A 46 4.34 -4.15 1.67
N ASP A 47 4.08 -4.35 0.37
CA ASP A 47 3.38 -5.53 -0.15
C ASP A 47 4.38 -6.69 -0.30
N ASN A 48 4.27 -7.71 0.55
CA ASN A 48 5.17 -8.87 0.55
C ASN A 48 4.95 -9.85 -0.62
N THR A 49 4.21 -9.43 -1.64
CA THR A 49 3.95 -10.21 -2.86
C THR A 49 4.45 -9.53 -4.13
N PHE A 50 5.02 -8.32 -4.03
CA PHE A 50 5.38 -7.49 -5.17
C PHE A 50 6.79 -7.79 -5.70
N VAL A 51 6.93 -8.86 -6.45
CA VAL A 51 8.17 -9.26 -7.15
C VAL A 51 8.45 -8.29 -8.30
N PRO A 52 9.70 -7.80 -8.49
CA PRO A 52 10.93 -8.07 -7.74
C PRO A 52 11.23 -7.02 -6.66
N MET A 53 10.29 -6.12 -6.33
CA MET A 53 10.53 -4.97 -5.47
C MET A 53 10.64 -5.36 -3.99
N GLY A 54 9.63 -6.05 -3.44
CA GLY A 54 9.63 -6.57 -2.08
C GLY A 54 8.70 -7.78 -2.01
N PHE A 55 9.19 -8.91 -1.55
CA PHE A 55 8.37 -10.12 -1.44
C PHE A 55 8.91 -11.08 -0.39
N GLU A 56 8.04 -12.02 0.00
CA GLU A 56 8.37 -13.06 0.96
C GLU A 56 8.70 -14.37 0.24
N GLU A 57 9.87 -14.90 0.53
CA GLU A 57 10.28 -16.24 0.07
C GLU A 57 9.62 -17.35 0.90
N LYS A 58 9.66 -18.58 0.40
CA LYS A 58 9.09 -19.77 1.07
C LYS A 58 9.66 -20.04 2.46
N ASN A 59 10.86 -19.54 2.75
CA ASN A 59 11.52 -19.65 4.05
C ASN A 59 11.10 -18.55 5.04
N GLY A 60 10.19 -17.64 4.64
CA GLY A 60 9.72 -16.51 5.44
C GLY A 60 10.65 -15.28 5.42
N GLN A 61 11.68 -15.27 4.57
CA GLN A 61 12.56 -14.10 4.43
C GLN A 61 11.97 -13.09 3.45
N TYR A 62 12.08 -11.82 3.80
CA TYR A 62 11.75 -10.72 2.90
C TYR A 62 12.98 -10.36 2.05
N VAL A 63 12.78 -10.32 0.75
CA VAL A 63 13.81 -10.07 -0.25
C VAL A 63 13.29 -9.16 -1.36
N GLY A 64 14.19 -8.61 -2.16
CA GLY A 64 13.86 -7.79 -3.32
C GLY A 64 14.60 -6.47 -3.33
N PHE A 65 14.46 -5.75 -4.45
CA PHE A 65 15.19 -4.51 -4.68
C PHE A 65 15.00 -3.46 -3.59
N ASP A 66 13.76 -3.22 -3.19
CA ASP A 66 13.44 -2.22 -2.16
C ASP A 66 13.87 -2.68 -0.76
N ILE A 67 13.82 -3.99 -0.50
CA ILE A 67 14.31 -4.58 0.75
C ILE A 67 15.82 -4.35 0.88
N ASP A 68 16.59 -4.67 -0.17
CA ASP A 68 18.04 -4.50 -0.20
C ASP A 68 18.43 -3.01 -0.09
N LEU A 69 17.69 -2.14 -0.81
CA LEU A 69 17.94 -0.70 -0.76
C LEU A 69 17.67 -0.11 0.63
N ALA A 70 16.57 -0.52 1.27
CA ALA A 70 16.23 -0.09 2.62
C ALA A 70 17.28 -0.56 3.65
N GLN A 71 17.78 -1.79 3.51
CA GLN A 71 18.86 -2.31 4.35
C GLN A 71 20.16 -1.52 4.16
N ALA A 72 20.55 -1.23 2.92
CA ALA A 72 21.74 -0.44 2.63
C ALA A 72 21.67 1.00 3.20
N VAL A 73 20.49 1.63 3.12
CA VAL A 73 20.26 2.95 3.73
C VAL A 73 20.32 2.87 5.26
N SER A 74 19.73 1.84 5.84
CA SER A 74 19.75 1.55 7.27
C SER A 74 21.18 1.44 7.82
N GLU A 75 22.02 0.65 7.16
CA GLU A 75 23.43 0.49 7.50
C GLU A 75 24.19 1.82 7.42
N LYS A 76 23.96 2.58 6.35
CA LYS A 76 24.61 3.87 6.13
C LYS A 76 24.24 4.94 7.17
N LEU A 77 23.01 4.96 7.63
CA LEU A 77 22.48 5.96 8.55
C LEU A 77 22.47 5.51 10.02
N GLY A 78 22.78 4.24 10.29
CA GLY A 78 22.95 3.70 11.65
C GLY A 78 21.64 3.46 12.41
N PHE A 79 20.53 3.14 11.70
CA PHE A 79 19.29 2.71 12.34
C PHE A 79 18.91 1.29 11.89
N LYS A 80 17.95 0.65 12.55
CA LYS A 80 17.43 -0.66 12.17
C LYS A 80 16.16 -0.51 11.33
N VAL A 81 16.00 -1.37 10.32
CA VAL A 81 14.75 -1.48 9.57
C VAL A 81 13.97 -2.70 10.06
N GLN A 82 12.66 -2.49 10.27
CA GLN A 82 11.68 -3.54 10.48
C GLN A 82 10.72 -3.53 9.29
N PHE A 83 10.58 -4.67 8.61
CA PHE A 83 9.65 -4.80 7.49
C PHE A 83 8.32 -5.33 7.97
N GLN A 84 7.23 -4.63 7.64
CA GLN A 84 5.87 -4.99 8.00
C GLN A 84 5.03 -5.16 6.73
N PRO A 85 4.59 -6.39 6.40
CA PRO A 85 3.59 -6.58 5.36
C PRO A 85 2.30 -5.83 5.67
N ILE A 86 1.75 -5.17 4.66
CA ILE A 86 0.50 -4.41 4.76
C ILE A 86 -0.39 -4.69 3.55
N ASP A 87 -1.70 -4.48 3.71
CA ASP A 87 -2.61 -4.40 2.58
C ASP A 87 -2.34 -3.11 1.80
N TRP A 88 -2.09 -3.23 0.50
CA TRP A 88 -1.60 -2.10 -0.30
C TRP A 88 -2.58 -0.93 -0.40
N ASP A 89 -3.86 -1.16 -0.33
CA ASP A 89 -4.90 -0.12 -0.31
C ASP A 89 -4.98 0.63 1.04
N MET A 90 -4.37 0.07 2.10
CA MET A 90 -4.33 0.70 3.43
C MET A 90 -3.05 1.48 3.73
N LYS A 91 -2.07 1.50 2.81
CA LYS A 91 -0.72 2.04 3.04
C LYS A 91 -0.66 3.47 3.59
N GLU A 92 -1.45 4.40 3.05
CA GLU A 92 -1.48 5.77 3.53
C GLU A 92 -2.16 5.87 4.91
N THR A 93 -3.18 5.06 5.16
CA THR A 93 -3.86 4.97 6.46
C THR A 93 -2.92 4.43 7.53
N GLU A 94 -2.17 3.37 7.24
CA GLU A 94 -1.18 2.78 8.14
C GLU A 94 -0.07 3.79 8.48
N LEU A 95 0.41 4.54 7.49
CA LEU A 95 1.41 5.60 7.69
C LEU A 95 0.86 6.74 8.55
N GLN A 96 -0.36 7.22 8.26
CA GLN A 96 -0.99 8.31 9.00
C GLN A 96 -1.29 7.93 10.46
N ASN A 97 -1.67 6.69 10.71
CA ASN A 97 -1.92 6.18 12.05
C ASN A 97 -0.63 5.84 12.81
N GLY A 98 0.54 5.88 12.15
CA GLY A 98 1.81 5.53 12.77
C GLY A 98 2.01 4.05 13.05
N THR A 99 1.25 3.18 12.39
CA THR A 99 1.47 1.72 12.41
C THR A 99 2.76 1.37 11.68
N ILE A 100 3.06 2.12 10.61
CA ILE A 100 4.33 2.12 9.90
C ILE A 100 4.92 3.54 9.89
N ASP A 101 6.23 3.64 9.76
CA ASP A 101 6.97 4.91 9.73
C ASP A 101 7.27 5.36 8.30
N ALA A 102 7.30 4.43 7.35
CA ALA A 102 7.53 4.70 5.94
C ALA A 102 6.83 3.65 5.05
N ILE A 103 6.48 4.05 3.83
CA ILE A 103 6.06 3.16 2.74
C ILE A 103 7.27 3.03 1.79
N TRP A 104 7.75 1.80 1.54
CA TRP A 104 8.87 1.58 0.64
C TRP A 104 8.69 0.29 -0.15
N ASN A 105 8.09 0.41 -1.34
CA ASN A 105 7.76 -0.74 -2.17
C ASN A 105 7.31 -0.31 -3.58
N GLY A 106 8.17 0.35 -4.35
CA GLY A 106 7.80 0.85 -5.67
C GLY A 106 6.62 1.83 -5.64
N TYR A 107 6.51 2.62 -4.59
CA TYR A 107 5.39 3.53 -4.37
C TYR A 107 5.49 4.76 -5.26
N SER A 108 4.69 4.79 -6.34
CA SER A 108 4.70 5.87 -7.34
C SER A 108 4.24 7.20 -6.75
N ALA A 109 5.04 8.25 -6.96
CA ALA A 109 4.77 9.59 -6.47
C ALA A 109 3.82 10.33 -7.44
N THR A 110 2.50 10.19 -7.24
CA THR A 110 1.48 10.95 -7.95
C THR A 110 1.18 12.27 -7.24
N ASP A 111 0.59 13.24 -7.96
CA ASP A 111 0.21 14.53 -7.35
C ASP A 111 -0.78 14.34 -6.20
N GLU A 112 -1.78 13.47 -6.37
CA GLU A 112 -2.74 13.14 -5.30
C GLU A 112 -2.05 12.58 -4.04
N ARG A 113 -1.06 11.69 -4.22
CA ARG A 113 -0.33 11.09 -3.09
C ARG A 113 0.59 12.10 -2.40
N ARG A 114 1.16 13.06 -3.16
CA ARG A 114 1.98 14.15 -2.60
C ARG A 114 1.21 15.09 -1.68
N GLU A 115 -0.12 15.14 -1.80
CA GLU A 115 -0.97 15.87 -0.87
C GLU A 115 -1.12 15.15 0.48
N LYS A 116 -0.94 13.82 0.50
CA LYS A 116 -1.18 12.95 1.65
C LYS A 116 0.09 12.58 2.42
N VAL A 117 1.20 12.44 1.70
CA VAL A 117 2.48 11.96 2.25
C VAL A 117 3.68 12.72 1.67
N ALA A 118 4.77 12.80 2.45
CA ALA A 118 6.04 13.32 1.97
C ALA A 118 6.78 12.23 1.19
N PHE A 119 7.38 12.62 0.06
CA PHE A 119 8.18 11.72 -0.77
C PHE A 119 9.65 12.11 -0.75
N THR A 120 10.53 11.13 -0.88
CA THR A 120 11.93 11.34 -1.23
C THR A 120 12.07 11.80 -2.69
N ILE A 121 13.30 12.04 -3.14
CA ILE A 121 13.60 12.08 -4.59
C ILE A 121 13.27 10.70 -5.19
N PRO A 122 12.78 10.63 -6.44
CA PRO A 122 12.58 9.36 -7.12
C PRO A 122 13.90 8.61 -7.29
N TYR A 123 13.91 7.33 -6.98
CA TYR A 123 15.06 6.44 -7.19
C TYR A 123 14.88 5.51 -8.40
N MET A 124 13.67 5.48 -8.99
CA MET A 124 13.32 4.66 -10.14
C MET A 124 12.17 5.32 -10.91
N GLU A 125 12.13 5.12 -12.23
CA GLU A 125 10.98 5.44 -13.07
C GLU A 125 10.04 4.25 -13.14
N ASN A 126 8.73 4.53 -13.24
CA ASN A 126 7.69 3.52 -13.38
C ASN A 126 6.78 3.82 -14.56
N GLN A 127 6.28 2.78 -15.23
CA GLN A 127 5.28 2.86 -16.27
C GLN A 127 4.19 1.82 -16.02
N GLN A 128 2.95 2.20 -16.19
CA GLN A 128 1.84 1.26 -16.12
C GLN A 128 1.73 0.49 -17.44
N VAL A 129 1.61 -0.81 -17.36
CA VAL A 129 1.52 -1.69 -18.53
C VAL A 129 0.38 -2.68 -18.42
N LEU A 130 -0.16 -3.11 -19.57
CA LEU A 130 -1.10 -4.22 -19.66
C LEU A 130 -0.34 -5.52 -19.88
N VAL A 131 -0.52 -6.47 -18.98
CA VAL A 131 0.02 -7.83 -19.10
C VAL A 131 -1.11 -8.77 -19.47
N SER A 132 -0.96 -9.55 -20.55
CA SER A 132 -1.92 -10.55 -21.00
C SER A 132 -1.23 -11.84 -21.42
N LYS A 133 -1.98 -12.94 -21.50
CA LYS A 133 -1.47 -14.18 -22.11
C LYS A 133 -1.32 -13.96 -23.60
N LYS A 134 -0.25 -14.49 -24.20
CA LYS A 134 -0.05 -14.43 -25.67
C LYS A 134 -1.22 -15.00 -26.45
N SER A 135 -1.90 -16.01 -25.90
CA SER A 135 -3.10 -16.61 -26.49
C SER A 135 -4.29 -15.68 -26.61
N GLN A 136 -4.36 -14.61 -25.82
CA GLN A 136 -5.42 -13.61 -25.87
C GLN A 136 -5.24 -12.59 -27.02
N ASN A 137 -4.05 -12.56 -27.63
CA ASN A 137 -3.71 -11.68 -28.76
C ASN A 137 -4.02 -10.19 -28.51
N ILE A 138 -3.85 -9.72 -27.26
CA ILE A 138 -4.00 -8.32 -26.89
C ILE A 138 -2.64 -7.63 -27.19
N GLN A 139 -2.61 -6.77 -28.19
CA GLN A 139 -1.40 -6.06 -28.65
C GLN A 139 -1.51 -4.56 -28.44
N SER A 140 -2.71 -4.05 -28.20
CA SER A 140 -2.98 -2.64 -27.97
C SER A 140 -4.11 -2.45 -26.96
N VAL A 141 -4.25 -1.24 -26.45
CA VAL A 141 -5.35 -0.89 -25.53
C VAL A 141 -6.71 -1.11 -26.18
N SER A 142 -6.86 -0.88 -27.49
CA SER A 142 -8.13 -1.09 -28.21
C SER A 142 -8.59 -2.54 -28.24
N ASP A 143 -7.68 -3.52 -28.10
CA ASP A 143 -8.00 -4.95 -28.05
C ASP A 143 -8.67 -5.34 -26.72
N MET A 144 -8.66 -4.44 -25.74
CA MET A 144 -9.36 -4.62 -24.47
C MET A 144 -10.87 -4.40 -24.55
N LYS A 145 -11.44 -4.12 -25.75
CA LYS A 145 -12.88 -3.93 -25.91
C LYS A 145 -13.68 -5.16 -25.44
N ASN A 146 -14.55 -4.94 -24.45
CA ASN A 146 -15.35 -5.97 -23.77
C ASN A 146 -14.52 -7.08 -23.09
N LYS A 147 -13.25 -6.88 -22.83
CA LYS A 147 -12.36 -7.76 -22.08
C LYS A 147 -12.41 -7.49 -20.58
N ILE A 148 -12.13 -8.51 -19.78
CA ILE A 148 -12.10 -8.41 -18.32
C ILE A 148 -10.72 -7.94 -17.91
N LEU A 149 -10.65 -6.78 -17.22
CA LEU A 149 -9.44 -6.20 -16.68
C LEU A 149 -9.29 -6.57 -15.20
N GLY A 150 -8.07 -6.88 -14.79
CA GLY A 150 -7.65 -6.95 -13.40
C GLY A 150 -6.72 -5.79 -13.04
N ALA A 151 -6.72 -5.37 -11.79
CA ALA A 151 -5.78 -4.41 -11.21
C ALA A 151 -5.65 -4.64 -9.71
N GLN A 152 -4.51 -4.27 -9.11
CA GLN A 152 -4.38 -4.29 -7.65
C GLN A 152 -5.12 -3.09 -7.04
N ALA A 153 -5.85 -3.33 -5.95
CA ALA A 153 -6.53 -2.29 -5.19
C ALA A 153 -5.54 -1.23 -4.68
N GLY A 154 -5.88 0.05 -4.81
CA GLY A 154 -5.02 1.16 -4.37
C GLY A 154 -3.70 1.32 -5.14
N SER A 155 -3.45 0.56 -6.22
CA SER A 155 -2.28 0.75 -7.09
C SER A 155 -2.39 2.03 -7.92
N SER A 156 -1.25 2.55 -8.40
CA SER A 156 -1.26 3.69 -9.34
C SER A 156 -1.96 3.34 -10.65
N GLY A 157 -1.81 2.12 -11.16
CA GLY A 157 -2.52 1.66 -12.34
C GLY A 157 -4.03 1.70 -12.19
N TYR A 158 -4.56 1.26 -11.02
CA TYR A 158 -5.99 1.35 -10.76
C TYR A 158 -6.47 2.82 -10.64
N LEU A 159 -5.69 3.69 -9.99
CA LEU A 159 -6.03 5.11 -9.90
C LEU A 159 -6.04 5.79 -11.29
N ASP A 160 -5.04 5.51 -12.13
CA ASP A 160 -4.98 6.03 -13.51
C ASP A 160 -6.15 5.50 -14.36
N PHE A 161 -6.53 4.23 -14.20
CA PHE A 161 -7.70 3.64 -14.85
C PHE A 161 -9.01 4.38 -14.49
N GLU A 162 -9.16 4.78 -13.23
CA GLU A 162 -10.33 5.54 -12.78
C GLU A 162 -10.28 7.00 -13.23
N ALA A 163 -9.10 7.65 -13.17
CA ALA A 163 -8.92 9.06 -13.47
C ALA A 163 -8.96 9.38 -14.97
N GLN A 164 -8.63 8.40 -15.84
CA GLN A 164 -8.55 8.58 -17.29
C GLN A 164 -9.45 7.56 -18.03
N PRO A 165 -10.79 7.66 -17.87
CA PRO A 165 -11.71 6.62 -18.35
C PRO A 165 -11.67 6.41 -19.86
N GLU A 166 -11.30 7.41 -20.64
CA GLU A 166 -11.22 7.36 -22.10
C GLU A 166 -10.08 6.46 -22.60
N LEU A 167 -9.04 6.26 -21.80
CA LEU A 167 -7.91 5.42 -22.21
C LEU A 167 -8.26 3.93 -22.17
N LEU A 168 -8.91 3.47 -21.10
CA LEU A 168 -9.14 2.03 -20.91
C LEU A 168 -10.51 1.72 -20.32
N LYS A 169 -11.00 2.47 -19.33
CA LYS A 169 -12.21 2.14 -18.57
C LYS A 169 -13.45 2.05 -19.45
N ASN A 170 -13.63 2.98 -20.40
CA ASN A 170 -14.82 3.02 -21.26
C ASN A 170 -14.91 1.86 -22.26
N ILE A 171 -13.81 1.12 -22.48
CA ILE A 171 -13.76 0.04 -23.47
C ILE A 171 -13.79 -1.37 -22.86
N VAL A 172 -13.33 -1.53 -21.61
CA VAL A 172 -13.35 -2.83 -20.94
C VAL A 172 -14.76 -3.25 -20.56
N LYS A 173 -14.91 -4.54 -20.26
CA LYS A 173 -16.19 -5.12 -19.86
C LYS A 173 -16.72 -4.44 -18.59
N ASP A 174 -18.00 -4.10 -18.60
CA ASP A 174 -18.71 -3.45 -17.49
C ASP A 174 -18.09 -2.13 -17.01
N GLN A 175 -17.15 -1.56 -17.76
CA GLN A 175 -16.41 -0.32 -17.43
C GLN A 175 -15.76 -0.36 -16.04
N LYS A 176 -15.27 -1.53 -15.64
CA LYS A 176 -14.64 -1.74 -14.33
C LYS A 176 -13.47 -2.71 -14.44
N ALA A 177 -12.55 -2.62 -13.47
CA ALA A 177 -11.51 -3.61 -13.24
C ALA A 177 -11.89 -4.50 -12.04
N ASN A 178 -11.59 -5.80 -12.13
CA ASN A 178 -11.59 -6.67 -10.97
C ASN A 178 -10.41 -6.28 -10.07
N GLN A 179 -10.70 -5.94 -8.83
CA GLN A 179 -9.67 -5.53 -7.89
C GLN A 179 -9.17 -6.73 -7.09
N TYR A 180 -7.86 -6.79 -6.90
CA TYR A 180 -7.14 -7.81 -6.14
C TYR A 180 -6.33 -7.17 -5.03
N GLN A 181 -6.13 -7.88 -3.92
CA GLN A 181 -5.25 -7.41 -2.85
C GLN A 181 -3.77 -7.47 -3.29
N SER A 182 -3.41 -8.45 -4.11
CA SER A 182 -2.06 -8.64 -4.60
C SER A 182 -2.00 -8.89 -6.11
N PHE A 183 -0.86 -8.56 -6.73
CA PHE A 183 -0.58 -8.93 -8.12
C PHE A 183 -0.51 -10.44 -8.30
N ASN A 184 -0.08 -11.21 -7.29
CA ASN A 184 -0.06 -12.67 -7.36
C ASN A 184 -1.45 -13.27 -7.54
N GLU A 185 -2.47 -12.78 -6.81
CA GLU A 185 -3.86 -13.22 -7.00
C GLU A 185 -4.36 -12.88 -8.40
N ALA A 186 -4.10 -11.66 -8.88
CA ALA A 186 -4.47 -11.24 -10.22
C ALA A 186 -3.78 -12.08 -11.31
N LEU A 187 -2.50 -12.42 -11.14
CA LEU A 187 -1.75 -13.28 -12.07
C LEU A 187 -2.29 -14.72 -12.10
N ILE A 188 -2.73 -15.26 -10.95
CA ILE A 188 -3.40 -16.56 -10.89
C ILE A 188 -4.71 -16.53 -11.69
N ASP A 189 -5.49 -15.46 -11.55
CA ASP A 189 -6.74 -15.31 -12.31
C ASP A 189 -6.49 -15.08 -13.80
N LEU A 190 -5.43 -14.36 -14.16
CA LEU A 190 -4.97 -14.22 -15.56
C LEU A 190 -4.56 -15.57 -16.16
N GLN A 191 -3.82 -16.39 -15.42
CA GLN A 191 -3.41 -17.72 -15.86
C GLN A 191 -4.61 -18.66 -16.09
N ASN A 192 -5.66 -18.52 -15.27
CA ASN A 192 -6.87 -19.33 -15.32
C ASN A 192 -7.99 -18.73 -16.20
N ASP A 193 -7.70 -17.73 -17.03
CA ASP A 193 -8.64 -17.06 -17.94
C ASP A 193 -9.86 -16.43 -17.24
N ARG A 194 -9.73 -16.04 -15.97
CA ARG A 194 -10.78 -15.32 -15.23
C ARG A 194 -10.72 -13.82 -15.48
N ILE A 195 -9.55 -13.31 -15.87
CA ILE A 195 -9.34 -12.00 -16.45
C ILE A 195 -8.55 -12.14 -17.76
N ASP A 196 -8.72 -11.21 -18.68
CA ASP A 196 -8.05 -11.21 -19.99
C ASP A 196 -6.69 -10.47 -19.95
N ALA A 197 -6.61 -9.45 -19.12
CA ALA A 197 -5.38 -8.69 -18.88
C ALA A 197 -5.31 -8.13 -17.46
N LEU A 198 -4.09 -7.85 -17.01
CA LEU A 198 -3.76 -7.22 -15.74
C LEU A 198 -3.08 -5.89 -16.01
N LEU A 199 -3.53 -4.83 -15.34
CA LEU A 199 -2.87 -3.52 -15.31
C LEU A 199 -1.90 -3.48 -14.11
N ILE A 200 -0.61 -3.28 -14.40
CA ILE A 200 0.47 -3.35 -13.43
C ILE A 200 1.56 -2.32 -13.73
#